data_73dcbda795f7f23739d187d93672a3b9
#
_entry.id   73dcbda795f7f23739d187d93672a3b9
#
_cell.length_a   1.000
_cell.length_b   1.000
_cell.length_c   1.000
_cell.angle_alpha   90.00
_cell.angle_beta   90.00
_cell.angle_gamma   90.00
#
_symmetry.space_group_name_H-M   'P 1'
#
loop_
_entity.id
_entity.type
_entity.pdbx_description
1 polymer ?
#
loop_
_entity_poly.entity_id
_entity_poly.type
_entity_poly.pdbx_seq_one_letter_code
_entity_poly.pdbx_strand_id
1 'polypeptide(L)'
;MVPVLIAVACGSGRVEKPQLPESVSPGWKLSSLARASRPAGVPADGSPECWRGDYGGPGSVRVWLCGYKVRESAFDAVQRTRTEAQMVKFQEGSYLVLVQWNNVSKENLTALVRAIQKSLQPK
;
A
#
# COMPACT_ATOMS: atom_id res chain seq x y z
N MET A 1 16.07 -15.16 -30.01
CA MET A 1 15.61 -14.95 -29.44
C MET A 1 15.09 -14.50 -28.50
N VAL A 2 14.96 -14.59 -28.21
CA VAL A 2 14.73 -14.01 -27.62
C VAL A 2 13.78 -13.57 -26.83
N PRO A 3 13.17 -13.42 -27.01
CA PRO A 3 12.19 -12.65 -26.43
C PRO A 3 11.45 -13.26 -25.41
N VAL A 4 11.17 -14.16 -25.75
CA VAL A 4 10.46 -14.85 -24.95
C VAL A 4 10.76 -14.85 -23.59
N LEU A 5 11.75 -15.31 -23.39
CA LEU A 5 12.15 -15.45 -22.14
C LEU A 5 11.88 -14.32 -21.40
N ILE A 6 12.04 -13.38 -21.95
CA ILE A 6 11.84 -12.20 -21.34
C ILE A 6 10.55 -12.17 -20.69
N ALA A 7 9.59 -12.36 -21.42
CA ALA A 7 8.28 -12.24 -20.92
C ALA A 7 8.14 -13.00 -19.67
N VAL A 8 8.69 -14.07 -19.69
CA VAL A 8 8.59 -14.90 -18.59
C VAL A 8 9.19 -14.26 -17.41
N ALA A 9 10.34 -13.84 -17.53
CA ALA A 9 11.04 -13.26 -16.43
C ALA A 9 10.22 -12.13 -15.89
N CYS A 10 9.65 -11.37 -16.74
CA CYS A 10 8.92 -10.22 -16.31
C CYS A 10 7.69 -10.57 -15.53
N GLY A 11 7.03 -11.57 -15.94
CA GLY A 11 5.76 -11.84 -15.33
C GLY A 11 5.81 -12.51 -14.00
N SER A 12 6.82 -13.25 -13.74
CA SER A 12 6.72 -14.12 -12.61
C SER A 12 7.35 -13.58 -11.36
N GLY A 13 6.56 -13.42 -10.37
CA GLY A 13 7.04 -13.25 -9.05
C GLY A 13 7.70 -11.93 -8.68
N ARG A 14 7.58 -10.95 -9.52
CA ARG A 14 8.16 -9.67 -9.19
C ARG A 14 7.10 -8.75 -8.64
N VAL A 15 7.40 -8.12 -7.52
CA VAL A 15 6.50 -7.15 -6.90
C VAL A 15 6.94 -5.77 -7.37
N GLU A 16 5.99 -5.03 -7.93
CA GLU A 16 6.29 -3.68 -8.42
C GLU A 16 6.12 -2.66 -7.32
N LYS A 17 6.93 -1.61 -7.37
CA LYS A 17 6.77 -0.52 -6.44
C LYS A 17 5.43 0.15 -6.69
N PRO A 18 4.61 0.33 -5.66
CA PRO A 18 3.32 0.97 -5.84
C PRO A 18 3.47 2.47 -6.09
N GLN A 19 2.47 3.03 -6.73
CA GLN A 19 2.42 4.47 -6.94
C GLN A 19 1.35 5.05 -6.05
N LEU A 20 1.69 6.12 -5.34
CA LEU A 20 0.74 6.84 -4.50
C LEU A 20 0.53 8.23 -5.08
N PRO A 21 -0.65 8.82 -4.90
CA PRO A 21 -0.87 10.18 -5.39
C PRO A 21 0.01 11.15 -4.62
N GLU A 22 0.63 12.08 -5.33
CA GLU A 22 1.52 13.05 -4.69
C GLU A 22 0.75 14.11 -3.95
N SER A 23 -0.45 14.43 -4.42
CA SER A 23 -1.31 15.42 -3.80
C SER A 23 -2.74 14.94 -3.83
N VAL A 24 -3.46 15.18 -2.75
CA VAL A 24 -4.87 14.83 -2.65
C VAL A 24 -5.59 15.98 -1.95
N SER A 25 -6.73 16.43 -2.49
CA SER A 25 -7.52 17.46 -1.83
C SER A 25 -8.03 16.95 -0.49
N PRO A 26 -8.09 17.78 0.52
CA PRO A 26 -7.98 19.24 0.49
C PRO A 26 -6.59 19.81 0.74
N GLY A 27 -5.58 19.05 0.87
CA GLY A 27 -4.25 19.60 1.12
C GLY A 27 -3.23 18.55 1.49
N TRP A 28 -3.54 17.31 1.19
CA TRP A 28 -2.60 16.23 1.44
C TRP A 28 -1.44 16.28 0.48
N LYS A 29 -0.25 16.11 0.99
CA LYS A 29 0.95 16.00 0.16
C LYS A 29 1.80 14.84 0.64
N LEU A 30 2.24 14.04 -0.31
CA LEU A 30 3.14 12.93 -0.04
C LEU A 30 4.55 13.48 0.13
N SER A 31 5.16 13.26 1.28
CA SER A 31 6.50 13.76 1.52
C SER A 31 7.57 12.74 1.15
N SER A 32 7.25 11.45 1.23
CA SER A 32 8.20 10.41 0.87
C SER A 32 7.50 9.09 0.62
N LEU A 33 8.09 8.26 -0.22
CA LEU A 33 7.64 6.90 -0.45
C LEU A 33 8.90 6.07 -0.68
N ALA A 34 9.21 5.18 0.22
CA ALA A 34 10.45 4.40 0.17
C ALA A 34 10.24 2.98 0.65
N ARG A 35 11.18 2.11 0.30
CA ARG A 35 11.16 0.74 0.79
C ARG A 35 11.21 0.75 2.31
N ALA A 36 10.51 -0.16 2.90
CA ALA A 36 10.41 -0.25 4.35
C ALA A 36 10.34 -1.71 4.79
N SER A 37 10.61 -1.94 6.06
CA SER A 37 10.47 -3.26 6.62
C SER A 37 9.00 -3.61 6.76
N ARG A 38 8.70 -4.90 6.71
CA ARG A 38 7.34 -5.38 6.92
C ARG A 38 6.88 -4.95 8.32
N PRO A 39 5.71 -4.32 8.42
CA PRO A 39 5.19 -3.95 9.74
C PRO A 39 4.96 -5.17 10.62
N ALA A 40 5.12 -4.98 11.92
CA ALA A 40 5.08 -6.10 12.86
C ALA A 40 3.76 -6.88 12.85
N GLY A 41 2.65 -6.23 12.60
CA GLY A 41 1.36 -6.91 12.59
C GLY A 41 1.06 -7.68 11.31
N VAL A 42 1.90 -7.55 10.30
CA VAL A 42 1.69 -8.19 9.00
C VAL A 42 2.39 -9.53 8.96
N PRO A 43 1.71 -10.62 8.57
CA PRO A 43 2.35 -11.93 8.51
C PRO A 43 3.49 -11.95 7.50
N ALA A 44 4.51 -12.76 7.79
CA ALA A 44 5.65 -12.90 6.89
C ALA A 44 5.37 -13.83 5.71
N ASP A 45 4.30 -14.58 5.77
CA ASP A 45 3.96 -15.54 4.73
C ASP A 45 3.81 -14.83 3.38
N GLY A 46 4.28 -15.45 2.33
CA GLY A 46 4.20 -14.87 0.99
C GLY A 46 5.33 -13.91 0.67
N SER A 47 6.24 -13.67 1.60
CA SER A 47 7.43 -12.85 1.42
C SER A 47 7.11 -11.51 0.75
N PRO A 48 6.27 -10.68 1.37
CA PRO A 48 5.91 -9.41 0.74
C PRO A 48 7.07 -8.43 0.70
N GLU A 49 7.04 -7.55 -0.29
CA GLU A 49 7.94 -6.40 -0.33
C GLU A 49 7.12 -5.20 0.09
N CYS A 50 7.63 -4.43 1.04
CA CYS A 50 6.86 -3.35 1.63
C CYS A 50 7.48 -1.98 1.41
N TRP A 51 6.60 -0.98 1.36
CA TRP A 51 6.98 0.43 1.22
C TRP A 51 6.20 1.23 2.25
N ARG A 52 6.71 2.39 2.56
CA ARG A 52 6.04 3.30 3.48
C ARG A 52 5.99 4.69 2.86
N GLY A 53 4.82 5.30 2.88
CA GLY A 53 4.62 6.66 2.45
C GLY A 53 4.11 7.51 3.59
N ASP A 54 4.51 8.78 3.63
CA ASP A 54 4.07 9.71 4.66
C ASP A 54 3.37 10.89 4.01
N TYR A 55 2.16 11.17 4.47
CA TYR A 55 1.37 12.31 4.02
C TYR A 55 1.25 13.34 5.13
N GLY A 56 1.31 14.60 4.75
CA GLY A 56 1.06 15.71 5.65
C GLY A 56 0.04 16.66 5.05
N GLY A 57 -0.52 17.53 5.87
CA GLY A 57 -1.50 18.51 5.45
C GLY A 57 -2.58 18.66 6.49
N PRO A 58 -3.81 18.15 6.23
CA PRO A 58 -4.88 18.22 7.24
C PRO A 58 -4.58 17.45 8.52
N GLY A 59 -3.48 16.77 8.57
CA GLY A 59 -3.03 15.99 9.71
C GLY A 59 -1.84 15.18 9.27
N SER A 60 -1.57 14.07 9.93
CA SER A 60 -0.48 13.17 9.56
C SER A 60 -1.04 11.79 9.26
N VAL A 61 -0.60 11.22 8.15
CA VAL A 61 -0.99 9.86 7.77
C VAL A 61 0.23 9.10 7.31
N ARG A 62 0.37 7.88 7.79
CA ARG A 62 1.42 6.98 7.36
C ARG A 62 0.77 5.79 6.68
N VAL A 63 1.28 5.45 5.51
CA VAL A 63 0.74 4.37 4.71
C VAL A 63 1.80 3.32 4.50
N TRP A 64 1.48 2.06 4.82
CA TRP A 64 2.36 0.95 4.46
C TRP A 64 1.68 0.17 3.35
N LEU A 65 2.46 -0.22 2.36
CA LEU A 65 1.98 -1.02 1.25
C LEU A 65 2.87 -2.23 1.16
N CYS A 66 2.28 -3.40 1.31
CA CYS A 66 3.03 -4.65 1.19
C CYS A 66 2.51 -5.37 -0.05
N GLY A 67 3.36 -5.55 -1.04
CA GLY A 67 3.00 -6.18 -2.28
C GLY A 67 3.33 -7.65 -2.28
N TYR A 68 2.40 -8.44 -2.80
CA TYR A 68 2.55 -9.89 -2.87
C TYR A 68 2.59 -10.32 -4.33
N LYS A 69 3.12 -11.50 -4.58
CA LYS A 69 3.21 -12.01 -5.95
C LYS A 69 1.84 -12.33 -6.53
N VAL A 70 0.91 -12.74 -5.68
CA VAL A 70 -0.45 -13.07 -6.13
C VAL A 70 -1.48 -12.45 -5.19
N ARG A 71 -2.67 -12.20 -5.74
CA ARG A 71 -3.74 -11.56 -5.00
C ARG A 71 -4.20 -12.36 -3.79
N GLU A 72 -4.21 -13.66 -3.91
CA GLU A 72 -4.66 -14.53 -2.82
C GLU A 72 -3.79 -14.38 -1.58
N SER A 73 -2.50 -14.19 -1.78
CA SER A 73 -1.59 -13.97 -0.66
C SER A 73 -1.90 -12.65 0.05
N ALA A 74 -2.21 -11.62 -0.73
CA ALA A 74 -2.57 -10.34 -0.15
C ALA A 74 -3.89 -10.44 0.61
N PHE A 75 -4.86 -11.15 0.06
CA PHE A 75 -6.15 -11.35 0.70
C PHE A 75 -5.98 -12.04 2.05
N ASP A 76 -5.23 -13.13 2.08
CA ASP A 76 -4.97 -13.86 3.30
C ASP A 76 -4.25 -12.98 4.32
N ALA A 77 -3.27 -12.23 3.88
CA ALA A 77 -2.50 -11.36 4.76
C ALA A 77 -3.36 -10.28 5.39
N VAL A 78 -4.27 -9.68 4.62
CA VAL A 78 -5.15 -8.66 5.15
C VAL A 78 -6.01 -9.23 6.28
N GLN A 79 -6.52 -10.43 6.11
CA GLN A 79 -7.36 -11.03 7.14
C GLN A 79 -6.60 -11.34 8.42
N ARG A 80 -5.32 -11.64 8.29
CA ARG A 80 -4.49 -12.00 9.44
C ARG A 80 -3.70 -10.85 10.03
N THR A 81 -3.72 -9.70 9.38
CA THR A 81 -2.98 -8.54 9.87
C THR A 81 -3.68 -7.92 11.07
N ARG A 82 -2.92 -7.58 12.08
CA ARG A 82 -3.44 -6.90 13.27
C ARG A 82 -3.30 -5.40 13.09
N THR A 83 -4.35 -4.68 13.46
CA THR A 83 -4.31 -3.22 13.41
C THR A 83 -4.36 -2.66 14.83
N GLU A 84 -3.73 -1.51 14.99
CA GLU A 84 -3.74 -0.77 16.24
C GLU A 84 -4.80 0.32 16.16
N ALA A 85 -4.93 1.12 17.22
CA ALA A 85 -5.84 2.24 17.22
C ALA A 85 -5.47 3.22 16.10
N GLN A 86 -6.46 3.84 15.51
CA GLN A 86 -6.28 4.82 14.45
C GLN A 86 -5.56 4.22 13.24
N MET A 87 -5.92 3.00 12.92
CA MET A 87 -5.35 2.30 11.77
C MET A 87 -6.43 1.50 11.06
N VAL A 88 -6.41 1.50 9.73
CA VAL A 88 -7.28 0.63 8.94
C VAL A 88 -6.44 -0.19 7.99
N LYS A 89 -6.98 -1.32 7.58
CA LYS A 89 -6.32 -2.21 6.62
C LYS A 89 -7.28 -2.53 5.49
N PHE A 90 -6.73 -2.68 4.30
CA PHE A 90 -7.53 -3.15 3.17
C PHE A 90 -6.62 -3.75 2.11
N GLN A 91 -7.23 -4.38 1.13
CA GLN A 91 -6.52 -4.98 0.00
C GLN A 91 -6.88 -4.21 -1.26
N GLU A 92 -5.89 -3.97 -2.09
CA GLU A 92 -6.13 -3.44 -3.41
C GLU A 92 -5.23 -4.24 -4.37
N GLY A 93 -5.83 -5.10 -5.19
CA GLY A 93 -5.07 -5.98 -6.07
C GLY A 93 -4.18 -6.92 -5.27
N SER A 94 -2.91 -6.92 -5.53
CA SER A 94 -1.96 -7.76 -4.79
C SER A 94 -1.26 -7.00 -3.66
N TYR A 95 -1.79 -5.84 -3.28
CA TYR A 95 -1.22 -5.07 -2.18
C TYR A 95 -2.10 -5.14 -0.94
N LEU A 96 -1.44 -5.29 0.20
CA LEU A 96 -2.06 -5.07 1.50
C LEU A 96 -1.72 -3.63 1.86
N VAL A 97 -2.70 -2.86 2.27
CA VAL A 97 -2.50 -1.46 2.61
C VAL A 97 -2.90 -1.23 4.06
N LEU A 98 -2.00 -0.58 4.80
CA LEU A 98 -2.28 -0.16 6.18
C LEU A 98 -2.20 1.35 6.20
N VAL A 99 -3.21 2.00 6.77
CA VAL A 99 -3.23 3.45 6.88
C VAL A 99 -3.37 3.80 8.36
N GLN A 100 -2.41 4.54 8.88
CA GLN A 100 -2.41 4.99 10.26
C GLN A 100 -2.45 6.52 10.26
N TRP A 101 -3.32 7.09 11.07
CA TRP A 101 -3.50 8.54 11.07
C TRP A 101 -3.36 9.12 12.47
N ASN A 102 -3.09 10.41 12.51
CA ASN A 102 -3.00 11.15 13.74
C ASN A 102 -3.59 12.54 13.49
N ASN A 103 -4.59 12.89 14.29
CA ASN A 103 -5.20 14.23 14.25
C ASN A 103 -5.82 14.56 12.89
N VAL A 104 -6.63 13.67 12.36
CA VAL A 104 -7.25 13.82 11.04
C VAL A 104 -8.75 13.62 11.17
N SER A 105 -9.54 14.47 10.51
CA SER A 105 -10.98 14.29 10.49
C SER A 105 -11.36 13.11 9.60
N LYS A 106 -12.53 12.56 9.85
CA LYS A 106 -13.03 11.42 9.09
C LYS A 106 -13.13 11.75 7.60
N GLU A 107 -13.63 12.94 7.29
CA GLU A 107 -13.79 13.35 5.90
C GLU A 107 -12.47 13.44 5.17
N ASN A 108 -11.48 14.05 5.80
CA ASN A 108 -10.16 14.19 5.17
C ASN A 108 -9.46 12.85 5.03
N LEU A 109 -9.62 11.98 6.01
CA LEU A 109 -9.04 10.65 5.95
C LEU A 109 -9.69 9.83 4.84
N THR A 110 -11.02 9.90 4.72
CA THR A 110 -11.74 9.16 3.69
C THR A 110 -11.30 9.59 2.30
N ALA A 111 -11.13 10.90 2.09
CA ALA A 111 -10.69 11.41 0.80
C ALA A 111 -9.32 10.84 0.43
N LEU A 112 -8.41 10.80 1.40
CA LEU A 112 -7.07 10.29 1.14
C LEU A 112 -7.11 8.78 0.86
N VAL A 113 -7.84 8.02 1.67
CA VAL A 113 -7.92 6.57 1.48
C VAL A 113 -8.51 6.23 0.10
N ARG A 114 -9.54 6.95 -0.31
CA ARG A 114 -10.14 6.72 -1.64
C ARG A 114 -9.16 7.01 -2.76
N ALA A 115 -8.37 8.07 -2.62
CA ALA A 115 -7.38 8.40 -3.64
C ALA A 115 -6.30 7.34 -3.71
N ILE A 116 -5.89 6.81 -2.56
CA ILE A 116 -4.89 5.74 -2.52
C ILE A 116 -5.46 4.48 -3.19
N GLN A 117 -6.69 4.11 -2.87
CA GLN A 117 -7.32 2.95 -3.49
C GLN A 117 -7.36 3.09 -5.00
N LYS A 118 -7.73 4.26 -5.47
CA LYS A 118 -7.83 4.50 -6.91
C LYS A 118 -6.46 4.41 -7.58
N SER A 119 -5.43 4.92 -6.94
CA SER A 119 -4.09 4.92 -7.52
C SER A 119 -3.49 3.52 -7.62
N LEU A 120 -3.96 2.59 -6.81
CA LEU A 120 -3.45 1.23 -6.82
C LEU A 120 -4.25 0.29 -7.72
N GLN A 121 -5.35 0.74 -8.26
CA GLN A 121 -6.16 -0.09 -9.14
C GLN A 121 -5.47 -0.27 -10.48
N PRO A 122 -5.60 -1.44 -11.10
CA PRO A 122 -4.99 -1.66 -12.41
C PRO A 122 -5.66 -0.76 -13.44
N LYS A 123 -4.90 -0.35 -14.41
CA LYS A 123 -5.38 0.55 -15.46
C LYS A 123 -5.91 -0.20 -16.67
#